data_aa56dc5a2a1885a5887d62ba1efb4231
#
_entry.id   aa56dc5a2a1885a5887d62ba1efb4231
#
_cell.length_a   1.000
_cell.length_b   1.000
_cell.length_c   1.000
_cell.angle_alpha   90.00
_cell.angle_beta   90.00
_cell.angle_gamma   90.00
#
_symmetry.space_group_name_H-M   'P 1'
#
loop_
_entity.id
_entity.type
_entity.pdbx_description
1 polymer ?
#
loop_
_entity_poly.entity_id
_entity_poly.type
_entity_poly.pdbx_seq_one_letter_code
_entity_poly.pdbx_strand_id
1 'polypeptide(L)'
;LGQVQAWAEGEPSSAQIHFFEEKIRPVLAAKCYKCHSERARKIKGKLKLDSREAILKGGSEGPSVILGKPDESLLIIAMRHQDGWDMPPKEKLPDAVVADFAKWIAEGAYFPTAVPSKADQDWWKLVDSEKLLAKAKPVEQAVNHYVGAKIKADNVTPTAAADDSTFIRRVTLDLAGRIPTAAE
;
A
#
# COMPACT_ATOMS: atom_id res chain seq x y z
N LEU A 1 -28.84 22.60 8.70
CA LEU A 1 -27.53 22.44 9.33
C LEU A 1 -27.26 20.93 9.40
N GLY A 2 -26.69 20.35 8.32
CA GLY A 2 -26.30 18.95 8.26
C GLY A 2 -25.05 18.72 9.11
N GLN A 3 -25.13 17.82 10.05
CA GLN A 3 -23.98 17.32 10.78
C GLN A 3 -23.07 16.59 9.79
N VAL A 4 -21.92 17.16 9.49
CA VAL A 4 -20.81 16.44 8.88
C VAL A 4 -20.34 15.45 9.94
N GLN A 5 -20.74 14.19 9.82
CA GLN A 5 -20.17 13.12 10.64
C GLN A 5 -18.66 13.10 10.33
N ALA A 6 -17.87 13.53 11.29
CA ALA A 6 -16.44 13.32 11.29
C ALA A 6 -16.23 11.79 11.30
N TRP A 7 -15.89 11.25 10.16
CA TRP A 7 -15.45 9.87 10.05
C TRP A 7 -14.16 9.75 10.86
N ALA A 8 -14.23 8.96 11.92
CA ALA A 8 -13.17 8.80 12.88
C ALA A 8 -11.83 8.55 12.16
N GLU A 9 -10.87 9.43 12.41
CA GLU A 9 -9.47 9.24 12.10
C GLU A 9 -8.88 8.16 13.04
N GLY A 10 -9.47 6.96 12.98
CA GLY A 10 -8.93 5.79 13.64
C GLY A 10 -7.87 5.17 12.74
N GLU A 11 -6.83 4.62 13.33
CA GLU A 11 -5.90 3.77 12.58
C GLU A 11 -6.69 2.65 11.89
N PRO A 12 -6.34 2.32 10.63
CA PRO A 12 -7.05 1.29 9.88
C PRO A 12 -6.87 -0.06 10.56
N SER A 13 -7.93 -0.84 10.56
CA SER A 13 -7.84 -2.23 11.00
C SER A 13 -6.95 -3.04 10.05
N SER A 14 -6.32 -4.10 10.57
CA SER A 14 -5.56 -5.03 9.74
C SER A 14 -6.38 -5.64 8.60
N ALA A 15 -7.68 -5.86 8.81
CA ALA A 15 -8.59 -6.33 7.78
C ALA A 15 -8.77 -5.32 6.63
N GLN A 16 -8.86 -4.03 6.93
CA GLN A 16 -8.96 -2.98 5.90
C GLN A 16 -7.66 -2.85 5.10
N ILE A 17 -6.51 -2.96 5.77
CA ILE A 17 -5.19 -2.97 5.12
C ILE A 17 -5.11 -4.17 4.16
N HIS A 18 -5.41 -5.36 4.65
CA HIS A 18 -5.35 -6.59 3.85
C HIS A 18 -6.30 -6.50 2.64
N PHE A 19 -7.53 -6.04 2.85
CA PHE A 19 -8.51 -5.88 1.78
C PHE A 19 -8.01 -4.91 0.70
N PHE A 20 -7.44 -3.78 1.09
CA PHE A 20 -6.88 -2.83 0.13
C PHE A 20 -5.72 -3.43 -0.66
N GLU A 21 -4.77 -4.08 0.01
CA GLU A 21 -3.59 -4.65 -0.64
C GLU A 21 -3.92 -5.81 -1.57
N GLU A 22 -4.92 -6.62 -1.21
CA GLU A 22 -5.31 -7.79 -1.99
C GLU A 22 -6.26 -7.46 -3.15
N LYS A 23 -7.23 -6.56 -2.93
CA LYS A 23 -8.32 -6.31 -3.88
C LYS A 23 -8.22 -4.99 -4.63
N ILE A 24 -7.78 -3.92 -3.99
CA ILE A 24 -7.83 -2.56 -4.53
C ILE A 24 -6.52 -2.17 -5.21
N ARG A 25 -5.39 -2.24 -4.49
CA ARG A 25 -4.08 -1.81 -5.00
C ARG A 25 -3.67 -2.52 -6.30
N PRO A 26 -3.82 -3.84 -6.48
CA PRO A 26 -3.44 -4.51 -7.72
C PRO A 26 -4.19 -3.97 -8.94
N VAL A 27 -5.48 -3.67 -8.78
CA VAL A 27 -6.31 -3.12 -9.86
C VAL A 27 -5.90 -1.68 -10.18
N LEU A 28 -5.71 -0.82 -9.15
CA LEU A 28 -5.21 0.54 -9.34
C LEU A 28 -3.89 0.54 -10.09
N ALA A 29 -2.94 -0.31 -9.67
CA ALA A 29 -1.62 -0.40 -10.28
C ALA A 29 -1.68 -0.87 -11.74
N ALA A 30 -2.46 -1.92 -12.02
CA ALA A 30 -2.52 -2.52 -13.35
C ALA A 30 -3.34 -1.71 -14.36
N LYS A 31 -4.42 -1.04 -13.90
CA LYS A 31 -5.43 -0.44 -14.79
C LYS A 31 -5.49 1.09 -14.75
N CYS A 32 -5.06 1.73 -13.65
CA CYS A 32 -5.27 3.16 -13.43
C CYS A 32 -3.98 3.98 -13.40
N TYR A 33 -2.92 3.54 -12.72
CA TYR A 33 -1.72 4.34 -12.45
C TYR A 33 -0.95 4.77 -13.69
N LYS A 34 -1.08 4.04 -14.79
CA LYS A 34 -0.46 4.43 -16.08
C LYS A 34 -0.85 5.84 -16.53
N CYS A 35 -2.09 6.26 -16.18
CA CYS A 35 -2.65 7.56 -16.56
C CYS A 35 -3.00 8.46 -15.37
N HIS A 36 -3.16 7.86 -14.16
CA HIS A 36 -3.68 8.54 -12.97
C HIS A 36 -2.77 8.33 -11.76
N SER A 37 -1.50 8.67 -11.91
CA SER A 37 -0.52 8.67 -10.81
C SER A 37 0.47 9.81 -10.97
N GLU A 38 1.18 10.15 -9.90
CA GLU A 38 2.27 11.13 -9.94
C GLU A 38 3.35 10.78 -10.97
N ARG A 39 3.60 9.47 -11.18
CA ARG A 39 4.60 8.96 -12.12
C ARG A 39 4.08 8.81 -13.54
N ALA A 40 2.82 9.13 -13.80
CA ALA A 40 2.27 9.05 -15.15
C ALA A 40 2.93 10.09 -16.07
N ARG A 41 3.35 9.67 -17.27
CA ARG A 41 3.96 10.57 -18.26
C ARG A 41 3.07 11.78 -18.58
N LYS A 42 1.76 11.59 -18.54
CA LYS A 42 0.74 12.64 -18.67
C LYS A 42 -0.44 12.28 -17.77
N ILE A 43 -0.68 13.09 -16.75
CA ILE A 43 -1.80 12.89 -15.83
C ILE A 43 -3.09 13.31 -16.56
N LYS A 44 -3.94 12.33 -16.87
CA LYS A 44 -5.23 12.58 -17.54
C LYS A 44 -6.25 13.11 -16.53
N GLY A 45 -7.05 14.08 -16.98
CA GLY A 45 -8.08 14.70 -16.14
C GLY A 45 -7.55 15.37 -14.85
N LYS A 46 -6.23 15.63 -14.77
CA LYS A 46 -5.55 16.11 -13.54
C LYS A 46 -5.82 15.21 -12.32
N LEU A 47 -6.34 14.00 -12.53
CA LEU A 47 -6.70 13.05 -11.50
C LEU A 47 -5.52 12.14 -11.17
N LYS A 48 -5.23 12.00 -9.89
CA LYS A 48 -4.29 11.02 -9.35
C LYS A 48 -5.03 10.07 -8.41
N LEU A 49 -4.68 8.79 -8.48
CA LEU A 49 -5.30 7.71 -7.71
C LEU A 49 -4.27 6.94 -6.86
N ASP A 50 -3.08 7.50 -6.69
CA ASP A 50 -1.94 6.88 -6.00
C ASP A 50 -1.76 7.33 -4.55
N SER A 51 -2.66 8.18 -4.03
CA SER A 51 -2.73 8.52 -2.62
C SER A 51 -4.16 8.84 -2.20
N ARG A 52 -4.45 8.69 -0.90
CA ARG A 52 -5.77 9.02 -0.34
C ARG A 52 -6.12 10.48 -0.54
N GLU A 53 -5.18 11.38 -0.28
CA GLU A 53 -5.36 12.82 -0.47
C GLU A 53 -5.72 13.14 -1.92
N ALA A 54 -5.00 12.58 -2.89
CA ALA A 54 -5.22 12.83 -4.31
C ALA A 54 -6.59 12.30 -4.78
N ILE A 55 -7.00 11.13 -4.31
CA ILE A 55 -8.32 10.55 -4.61
C ILE A 55 -9.46 11.43 -4.09
N LEU A 56 -9.34 11.92 -2.86
CA LEU A 56 -10.35 12.79 -2.24
C LEU A 56 -10.36 14.18 -2.87
N LYS A 57 -9.19 14.71 -3.23
CA LYS A 57 -9.08 15.98 -3.97
C LYS A 57 -9.71 15.85 -5.35
N GLY A 58 -9.50 14.72 -6.02
CA GLY A 58 -9.98 14.44 -7.36
C GLY A 58 -9.22 15.16 -8.45
N GLY A 59 -9.87 15.32 -9.59
CA GLY A 59 -9.32 15.90 -10.82
C GLY A 59 -10.06 17.12 -11.30
N SER A 60 -10.11 17.30 -12.64
CA SER A 60 -10.81 18.44 -13.29
C SER A 60 -12.31 18.47 -12.97
N GLU A 61 -12.90 17.30 -12.71
CA GLU A 61 -14.34 17.14 -12.49
C GLU A 61 -14.70 17.10 -10.99
N GLY A 62 -13.74 17.39 -10.12
CA GLY A 62 -13.93 17.35 -8.69
C GLY A 62 -13.48 16.05 -8.03
N PRO A 63 -13.95 15.76 -6.80
CA PRO A 63 -13.60 14.57 -6.04
C PRO A 63 -13.93 13.28 -6.81
N SER A 64 -12.98 12.35 -6.87
CA SER A 64 -13.22 11.06 -7.51
C SER A 64 -13.92 10.07 -6.59
N VAL A 65 -13.82 10.28 -5.29
CA VAL A 65 -14.44 9.45 -4.25
C VAL A 65 -15.15 10.35 -3.23
N ILE A 66 -16.37 9.99 -2.91
CA ILE A 66 -17.15 10.55 -1.80
C ILE A 66 -17.23 9.48 -0.71
N LEU A 67 -16.61 9.74 0.43
CA LEU A 67 -16.51 8.77 1.52
C LEU A 67 -17.90 8.27 1.97
N GLY A 68 -18.04 6.97 2.11
CA GLY A 68 -19.29 6.32 2.50
C GLY A 68 -20.38 6.29 1.41
N LYS A 69 -20.12 6.87 0.22
CA LYS A 69 -21.10 7.01 -0.85
C LYS A 69 -20.56 6.49 -2.19
N PRO A 70 -20.45 5.18 -2.36
CA PRO A 70 -19.89 4.61 -3.57
C PRO A 70 -20.66 5.01 -4.84
N ASP A 71 -21.99 4.99 -4.80
CA ASP A 71 -22.81 5.28 -5.98
C ASP A 71 -22.79 6.77 -6.41
N GLU A 72 -22.42 7.68 -5.51
CA GLU A 72 -22.19 9.09 -5.82
C GLU A 72 -20.74 9.38 -6.22
N SER A 73 -19.84 8.39 -6.11
CA SER A 73 -18.42 8.54 -6.39
C SER A 73 -18.12 8.41 -7.89
N LEU A 74 -17.51 9.44 -8.49
CA LEU A 74 -17.18 9.46 -9.91
C LEU A 74 -16.31 8.26 -10.33
N LEU A 75 -15.45 7.77 -9.44
CA LEU A 75 -14.65 6.58 -9.67
C LEU A 75 -15.53 5.36 -9.98
N ILE A 76 -16.59 5.12 -9.20
CA ILE A 76 -17.50 3.99 -9.41
C ILE A 76 -18.33 4.17 -10.68
N ILE A 77 -18.87 5.38 -10.91
CA ILE A 77 -19.63 5.72 -12.11
C ILE A 77 -18.78 5.43 -13.36
N ALA A 78 -17.53 5.87 -13.36
CA ALA A 78 -16.60 5.65 -14.45
C ALA A 78 -16.23 4.17 -14.64
N MET A 79 -16.03 3.41 -13.56
CA MET A 79 -15.74 1.97 -13.64
C MET A 79 -16.94 1.16 -14.13
N ARG A 80 -18.17 1.63 -13.90
CA ARG A 80 -19.40 1.03 -14.43
C ARG A 80 -19.66 1.38 -15.88
N HIS A 81 -18.87 2.28 -16.48
CA HIS A 81 -19.11 2.85 -17.81
C HIS A 81 -20.49 3.51 -17.90
N GLN A 82 -20.77 4.43 -17.00
CA GLN A 82 -22.01 5.17 -16.91
C GLN A 82 -21.80 6.66 -17.15
N ASP A 83 -22.85 7.37 -17.54
CA ASP A 83 -22.90 8.83 -17.73
C ASP A 83 -21.81 9.38 -18.67
N GLY A 84 -21.37 8.60 -19.65
CA GLY A 84 -20.33 8.97 -20.59
C GLY A 84 -18.91 8.83 -20.06
N TRP A 85 -18.73 8.21 -18.92
CA TRP A 85 -17.42 7.92 -18.30
C TRP A 85 -17.06 6.46 -18.51
N ASP A 86 -16.01 6.20 -19.30
CA ASP A 86 -15.54 4.85 -19.61
C ASP A 86 -14.12 4.64 -19.06
N MET A 87 -14.00 4.06 -17.85
CA MET A 87 -12.71 3.78 -17.23
C MET A 87 -12.66 2.35 -16.66
N PRO A 88 -11.63 1.58 -17.03
CA PRO A 88 -10.57 1.85 -18.01
C PRO A 88 -11.12 1.94 -19.44
N PRO A 89 -10.50 2.75 -20.34
CA PRO A 89 -11.10 3.06 -21.66
C PRO A 89 -11.06 1.90 -22.65
N LYS A 90 -10.34 0.82 -22.36
CA LYS A 90 -10.19 -0.33 -23.28
C LYS A 90 -11.06 -1.51 -22.94
N GLU A 91 -11.46 -1.64 -21.69
CA GLU A 91 -12.24 -2.78 -21.19
C GLU A 91 -13.01 -2.38 -19.94
N LYS A 92 -14.21 -2.88 -19.83
CA LYS A 92 -14.99 -2.75 -18.60
C LYS A 92 -14.45 -3.75 -17.56
N LEU A 93 -14.30 -3.31 -16.33
CA LEU A 93 -13.92 -4.21 -15.24
C LEU A 93 -15.06 -5.16 -14.88
N PRO A 94 -14.76 -6.37 -14.40
CA PRO A 94 -15.78 -7.29 -13.88
C PRO A 94 -16.58 -6.65 -12.75
N ASP A 95 -17.88 -6.92 -12.69
CA ASP A 95 -18.76 -6.35 -11.66
C ASP A 95 -18.31 -6.67 -10.24
N ALA A 96 -17.68 -7.83 -10.00
CA ALA A 96 -17.09 -8.20 -8.73
C ALA A 96 -15.97 -7.22 -8.30
N VAL A 97 -15.13 -6.77 -9.24
CA VAL A 97 -14.08 -5.78 -8.97
C VAL A 97 -14.70 -4.43 -8.64
N VAL A 98 -15.72 -4.02 -9.38
CA VAL A 98 -16.45 -2.77 -9.09
C VAL A 98 -17.10 -2.82 -7.71
N ALA A 99 -17.66 -3.99 -7.32
CA ALA A 99 -18.23 -4.20 -6.00
C ALA A 99 -17.17 -4.11 -4.88
N ASP A 100 -15.96 -4.63 -5.10
CA ASP A 100 -14.85 -4.48 -4.14
C ASP A 100 -14.48 -2.99 -3.95
N PHE A 101 -14.43 -2.20 -5.01
CA PHE A 101 -14.19 -0.76 -4.91
C PHE A 101 -15.35 -0.02 -4.23
N ALA A 102 -16.61 -0.40 -4.51
CA ALA A 102 -17.76 0.16 -3.83
C ALA A 102 -17.74 -0.11 -2.33
N LYS A 103 -17.41 -1.35 -1.93
CA LYS A 103 -17.20 -1.72 -0.53
C LYS A 103 -16.10 -0.91 0.12
N TRP A 104 -14.94 -0.80 -0.53
CA TRP A 104 -13.81 -0.01 -0.05
C TRP A 104 -14.21 1.46 0.22
N ILE A 105 -14.96 2.09 -0.69
CA ILE A 105 -15.46 3.46 -0.52
C ILE A 105 -16.46 3.56 0.62
N ALA A 106 -17.40 2.60 0.72
CA ALA A 106 -18.37 2.54 1.79
C ALA A 106 -17.73 2.44 3.18
N GLU A 107 -16.59 1.74 3.28
CA GLU A 107 -15.80 1.57 4.50
C GLU A 107 -14.83 2.73 4.77
N GLY A 108 -14.92 3.84 4.03
CA GLY A 108 -14.13 5.05 4.26
C GLY A 108 -12.92 5.21 3.36
N ALA A 109 -12.81 4.46 2.27
CA ALA A 109 -11.74 4.54 1.27
C ALA A 109 -10.35 4.55 1.92
N TYR A 110 -10.13 3.66 2.88
CA TYR A 110 -8.84 3.54 3.52
C TYR A 110 -7.76 3.26 2.45
N PHE A 111 -6.73 4.07 2.49
CA PHE A 111 -5.58 3.94 1.60
C PHE A 111 -4.35 3.85 2.50
N PRO A 112 -3.66 2.71 2.57
CA PRO A 112 -2.43 2.63 3.33
C PRO A 112 -1.54 3.75 2.85
N THR A 113 -1.09 4.58 3.75
CA THR A 113 -0.06 5.58 3.43
C THR A 113 1.05 4.82 2.73
N ALA A 114 1.19 5.09 1.42
CA ALA A 114 2.25 4.48 0.64
C ALA A 114 3.54 4.54 1.45
N VAL A 115 4.36 3.48 1.26
CA VAL A 115 5.78 3.50 1.65
C VAL A 115 6.18 4.91 2.07
N PRO A 116 6.69 5.11 3.27
CA PRO A 116 6.87 6.42 3.92
C PRO A 116 7.23 7.51 2.92
N SER A 117 6.60 8.65 3.03
CA SER A 117 6.95 9.83 2.23
C SER A 117 8.45 10.06 2.31
N LYS A 118 9.02 10.84 1.40
CA LYS A 118 10.46 11.17 1.48
C LYS A 118 10.83 11.74 2.87
N ALA A 119 9.86 12.37 3.56
CA ALA A 119 10.02 12.81 4.94
C ALA A 119 10.06 11.64 5.93
N ASP A 120 9.26 10.59 5.68
CA ASP A 120 9.30 9.36 6.49
C ASP A 120 10.47 8.45 6.11
N GLN A 121 11.07 8.64 4.92
CA GLN A 121 12.32 7.95 4.54
C GLN A 121 13.54 8.52 5.26
N ASP A 122 13.41 9.66 5.89
CA ASP A 122 14.46 10.28 6.70
C ASP A 122 14.51 9.76 8.15
N TRP A 123 13.78 8.67 8.47
CA TRP A 123 13.82 8.02 9.79
C TRP A 123 15.24 7.71 10.27
N TRP A 124 16.17 7.44 9.35
CA TRP A 124 17.58 7.22 9.64
C TRP A 124 18.27 8.46 10.18
N LYS A 125 17.74 9.68 9.91
CA LYS A 125 18.24 10.93 10.51
C LYS A 125 17.84 11.08 11.97
N LEU A 126 16.79 10.36 12.40
CA LEU A 126 16.36 10.28 13.81
C LEU A 126 17.19 9.25 14.58
N VAL A 127 17.94 8.44 13.87
CA VAL A 127 18.84 7.46 14.45
C VAL A 127 20.16 8.16 14.77
N ASP A 128 20.41 8.39 16.05
CA ASP A 128 21.70 8.88 16.53
C ASP A 128 22.77 7.81 16.27
N SER A 129 23.35 7.87 15.07
CA SER A 129 24.34 6.89 14.61
C SER A 129 25.59 6.86 15.50
N GLU A 130 25.95 7.97 16.15
CA GLU A 130 27.08 8.00 17.08
C GLU A 130 26.74 7.25 18.37
N LYS A 131 25.51 7.40 18.88
CA LYS A 131 25.02 6.62 20.03
C LYS A 131 24.90 5.12 19.73
N LEU A 132 24.52 4.78 18.49
CA LEU A 132 24.47 3.39 18.05
C LEU A 132 25.88 2.80 17.92
N LEU A 133 26.81 3.54 17.32
CA LEU A 133 28.21 3.13 17.15
C LEU A 133 28.96 3.07 18.50
N ALA A 134 28.70 3.99 19.42
CA ALA A 134 29.30 3.97 20.77
C ALA A 134 28.84 2.79 21.63
N LYS A 135 27.69 2.19 21.31
CA LYS A 135 27.19 0.94 21.92
C LYS A 135 27.37 -0.25 20.96
N ALA A 136 28.28 -0.15 20.00
CA ALA A 136 28.39 -1.10 18.90
C ALA A 136 28.55 -2.54 19.39
N LYS A 137 27.44 -3.19 19.50
CA LYS A 137 27.34 -4.64 19.42
C LYS A 137 27.58 -5.02 17.94
N PRO A 138 28.03 -6.25 17.66
CA PRO A 138 28.12 -6.75 16.31
C PRO A 138 26.85 -6.43 15.51
N VAL A 139 26.97 -6.09 14.23
CA VAL A 139 25.86 -5.69 13.35
C VAL A 139 24.67 -6.64 13.47
N GLU A 140 24.92 -7.93 13.56
CA GLU A 140 23.91 -8.96 13.78
C GLU A 140 23.08 -8.77 15.05
N GLN A 141 23.70 -8.31 16.14
CA GLN A 141 22.96 -8.07 17.40
C GLN A 141 22.09 -6.81 17.29
N ALA A 142 22.53 -5.80 16.55
CA ALA A 142 21.73 -4.62 16.27
C ALA A 142 20.52 -4.98 15.40
N VAL A 143 20.73 -5.73 14.32
CA VAL A 143 19.65 -6.22 13.46
C VAL A 143 18.65 -7.07 14.25
N ASN A 144 19.12 -8.04 15.02
CA ASN A 144 18.26 -8.91 15.82
C ASN A 144 17.47 -8.11 16.88
N HIS A 145 18.07 -7.05 17.45
CA HIS A 145 17.38 -6.19 18.40
C HIS A 145 16.20 -5.48 17.76
N TYR A 146 16.41 -4.81 16.61
CA TYR A 146 15.36 -4.04 15.95
C TYR A 146 14.29 -4.94 15.30
N VAL A 147 14.71 -6.02 14.65
CA VAL A 147 13.77 -6.99 14.06
C VAL A 147 12.95 -7.65 15.17
N GLY A 148 13.58 -8.07 16.27
CA GLY A 148 12.89 -8.67 17.40
C GLY A 148 11.92 -7.70 18.09
N ALA A 149 12.30 -6.43 18.22
CA ALA A 149 11.42 -5.38 18.75
C ALA A 149 10.19 -5.17 17.84
N LYS A 150 10.38 -5.14 16.53
CA LYS A 150 9.28 -4.99 15.56
C LYS A 150 8.34 -6.19 15.57
N ILE A 151 8.89 -7.41 15.53
CA ILE A 151 8.12 -8.66 15.64
C ILE A 151 7.24 -8.66 16.89
N LYS A 152 7.83 -8.26 18.02
CA LYS A 152 7.11 -8.18 19.31
C LYS A 152 6.03 -7.10 19.29
N ALA A 153 6.32 -5.93 18.72
CA ALA A 153 5.36 -4.83 18.61
C ALA A 153 4.16 -5.20 17.73
N ASP A 154 4.40 -5.96 16.65
CA ASP A 154 3.37 -6.42 15.74
C ASP A 154 2.65 -7.70 16.23
N ASN A 155 3.01 -8.19 17.41
CA ASN A 155 2.46 -9.42 18.01
C ASN A 155 2.55 -10.65 17.08
N VAL A 156 3.64 -10.73 16.29
CA VAL A 156 3.92 -11.83 15.38
C VAL A 156 4.72 -12.91 16.12
N THR A 157 4.32 -14.17 16.00
CA THR A 157 5.09 -15.30 16.50
C THR A 157 6.12 -15.71 15.45
N PRO A 158 7.44 -15.57 15.71
CA PRO A 158 8.45 -16.03 14.77
C PRO A 158 8.36 -17.55 14.55
N THR A 159 8.60 -17.98 13.34
CA THR A 159 8.81 -19.42 13.06
C THR A 159 10.12 -19.90 13.67
N ALA A 160 10.26 -21.21 13.87
CA ALA A 160 11.51 -21.79 14.29
C ALA A 160 12.67 -21.39 13.35
N ALA A 161 13.88 -21.35 13.90
CA ALA A 161 15.07 -21.11 13.10
C ALA A 161 15.16 -22.12 11.96
N ALA A 162 15.57 -21.66 10.78
CA ALA A 162 15.78 -22.54 9.65
C ALA A 162 16.96 -23.50 9.97
N ASP A 163 16.83 -24.72 9.50
CA ASP A 163 17.96 -25.66 9.51
C ASP A 163 19.07 -25.19 8.55
N ASP A 164 20.26 -25.76 8.66
CA ASP A 164 21.42 -25.36 7.89
C ASP A 164 21.17 -25.49 6.38
N SER A 165 20.48 -26.53 5.94
CA SER A 165 20.20 -26.75 4.52
C SER A 165 19.26 -25.68 3.96
N THR A 166 18.22 -25.34 4.70
CA THR A 166 17.30 -24.24 4.36
C THR A 166 18.01 -22.89 4.38
N PHE A 167 18.87 -22.66 5.37
CA PHE A 167 19.66 -21.46 5.49
C PHE A 167 20.63 -21.29 4.31
N ILE A 168 21.43 -22.29 4.02
CA ILE A 168 22.38 -22.28 2.90
C ILE A 168 21.66 -22.04 1.57
N ARG A 169 20.55 -22.74 1.36
CA ARG A 169 19.74 -22.56 0.15
C ARG A 169 19.26 -21.12 -0.02
N ARG A 170 18.76 -20.50 1.04
CA ARG A 170 18.28 -19.09 0.99
C ARG A 170 19.42 -18.13 0.73
N VAL A 171 20.50 -18.25 1.48
CA VAL A 171 21.68 -17.36 1.34
C VAL A 171 22.28 -17.49 -0.06
N THR A 172 22.41 -18.69 -0.58
CA THR A 172 22.96 -18.89 -1.94
C THR A 172 22.03 -18.35 -3.00
N LEU A 173 20.72 -18.49 -2.83
CA LEU A 173 19.74 -17.89 -3.74
C LEU A 173 19.81 -16.36 -3.72
N ASP A 174 19.89 -15.76 -2.53
CA ASP A 174 19.88 -14.30 -2.36
C ASP A 174 21.19 -13.65 -2.84
N LEU A 175 22.34 -14.29 -2.57
CA LEU A 175 23.66 -13.71 -2.90
C LEU A 175 24.15 -14.10 -4.29
N ALA A 176 23.89 -15.32 -4.73
CA ALA A 176 24.39 -15.86 -5.99
C ALA A 176 23.32 -16.03 -7.09
N GLY A 177 22.07 -15.81 -6.76
CA GLY A 177 20.93 -15.97 -7.69
C GLY A 177 20.69 -17.39 -8.18
N ARG A 178 21.26 -18.41 -7.49
CA ARG A 178 21.15 -19.82 -7.86
C ARG A 178 20.93 -20.71 -6.64
N ILE A 179 20.41 -21.90 -6.86
CA ILE A 179 20.31 -22.92 -5.82
C ILE A 179 21.70 -23.56 -5.62
N PRO A 180 22.15 -23.82 -4.36
CA PRO A 180 23.41 -24.50 -4.11
C PRO A 180 23.40 -25.91 -4.69
N THR A 181 24.59 -26.41 -5.04
CA THR A 181 24.79 -27.78 -5.46
C THR A 181 24.85 -28.71 -4.24
N ALA A 182 24.71 -30.02 -4.46
CA ALA A 182 24.80 -31.02 -3.37
C ALA A 182 26.21 -31.09 -2.72
N ALA A 183 27.22 -30.50 -3.33
CA ALA A 183 28.60 -30.44 -2.83
C ALA A 183 28.91 -29.16 -2.00
N GLU A 184 28.06 -28.17 -2.07
CA GLU A 184 28.10 -26.94 -1.27
C GLU A 184 27.23 -27.07 -0.02
#